data_4b6d343257017452d82de194ba631095
#
_entry.id   4b6d343257017452d82de194ba631095
#
_cell.length_a   1.000
_cell.length_b   1.000
_cell.length_c   1.000
_cell.angle_alpha   90.00
_cell.angle_beta   90.00
_cell.angle_gamma   90.00
#
_symmetry.space_group_name_H-M   'P 1'
#
loop_
_entity.id
_entity.type
_entity.pdbx_description
1 polymer ?
#
loop_
_entity_poly.entity_id
_entity_poly.type
_entity_poly.pdbx_seq_one_letter_code
_entity_poly.pdbx_strand_id
1 'polypeptide(L)'
;MREAGRLSYIRNYLEIIAGLRAADVTAPIYVATATRCGGNPDEIIRSAQKSIPNPSLGVFAGPDTDRITASARSDGCHMTHQGTQQHAKMWADILAASMTRQR
;
A
#
# COMPACT_ATOMS: atom_id res chain seq x y z
N MET A 1 -6.86 15.76 -0.35
CA MET A 1 -7.31 15.46 1.03
C MET A 1 -6.73 16.51 1.97
N ARG A 2 -7.51 16.94 2.96
CA ARG A 2 -7.03 17.86 4.00
C ARG A 2 -6.32 17.10 5.10
N GLU A 3 -5.54 17.81 5.93
CA GLU A 3 -4.79 17.21 7.04
C GLU A 3 -5.72 16.49 8.02
N ALA A 4 -6.91 17.03 8.31
CA ALA A 4 -7.90 16.36 9.16
C ALA A 4 -8.33 15.02 8.55
N GLY A 5 -8.50 14.97 7.22
CA GLY A 5 -8.80 13.74 6.51
C GLY A 5 -7.65 12.74 6.55
N ARG A 6 -6.40 13.22 6.56
CA ARG A 6 -5.22 12.37 6.72
C ARG A 6 -5.25 11.64 8.06
N LEU A 7 -5.54 12.34 9.13
CA LEU A 7 -5.61 11.74 10.48
C LEU A 7 -6.75 10.73 10.58
N SER A 8 -7.91 11.03 9.99
CA SER A 8 -9.04 10.09 9.95
C SER A 8 -8.69 8.84 9.13
N TYR A 9 -8.01 9.00 8.02
CA TYR A 9 -7.55 7.90 7.18
C TYR A 9 -6.64 6.95 7.98
N ILE A 10 -5.65 7.52 8.67
CA ILE A 10 -4.72 6.72 9.49
C ILE A 10 -5.48 6.00 10.60
N ARG A 11 -6.35 6.69 11.31
CA ARG A 11 -7.13 6.10 12.41
C ARG A 11 -7.97 4.92 11.92
N ASN A 12 -8.70 5.11 10.83
CA ASN A 12 -9.54 4.05 10.27
C ASN A 12 -8.70 2.85 9.83
N TYR A 13 -7.54 3.09 9.26
CA TYR A 13 -6.63 2.02 8.84
C TYR A 13 -6.13 1.24 10.05
N LEU A 14 -5.72 1.93 11.11
CA LEU A 14 -5.25 1.30 12.34
C LEU A 14 -6.37 0.51 13.03
N GLU A 15 -7.61 0.96 12.95
CA GLU A 15 -8.76 0.21 13.47
C GLU A 15 -8.97 -1.10 12.71
N ILE A 16 -8.79 -1.10 11.40
CA ILE A 16 -8.87 -2.33 10.60
C ILE A 16 -7.78 -3.31 11.04
N ILE A 17 -6.55 -2.84 11.20
CA ILE A 17 -5.44 -3.68 11.65
C ILE A 17 -5.72 -4.25 13.05
N ALA A 18 -6.18 -3.42 13.97
CA ALA A 18 -6.52 -3.84 15.32
C ALA A 18 -7.63 -4.90 15.30
N GLY A 19 -8.64 -4.72 14.45
CA GLY A 19 -9.72 -5.68 14.28
C GLY A 19 -9.23 -7.03 13.78
N LEU A 20 -8.31 -7.04 12.82
CA LEU A 20 -7.71 -8.26 12.30
C LEU A 20 -6.94 -8.99 13.41
N ARG A 21 -6.13 -8.26 14.18
CA ARG A 21 -5.37 -8.87 15.28
C ARG A 21 -6.28 -9.40 16.38
N ALA A 22 -7.35 -8.68 16.70
CA ALA A 22 -8.34 -9.14 17.68
C ALA A 22 -9.08 -10.40 17.23
N ALA A 23 -9.19 -10.61 15.93
CA ALA A 23 -9.77 -11.83 15.34
C ALA A 23 -8.74 -12.95 15.13
N ASP A 24 -7.59 -12.85 15.78
CA ASP A 24 -6.50 -13.83 15.72
C ASP A 24 -5.87 -14.00 14.32
N VAL A 25 -5.99 -13.00 13.47
CA VAL A 25 -5.25 -12.95 12.21
C VAL A 25 -3.83 -12.52 12.51
N THR A 26 -2.88 -13.45 12.44
CA THR A 26 -1.47 -13.20 12.78
C THR A 26 -0.57 -13.03 11.57
N ALA A 27 -1.12 -13.18 10.37
CA ALA A 27 -0.34 -13.04 9.14
C ALA A 27 0.28 -11.65 9.01
N PRO A 28 1.43 -11.52 8.34
CA PRO A 28 1.98 -10.22 8.00
C PRO A 28 0.99 -9.40 7.18
N ILE A 29 0.92 -8.10 7.48
CA ILE A 29 0.06 -7.16 6.78
C ILE A 29 0.97 -6.23 5.98
N TYR A 30 0.65 -6.01 4.71
CA TYR A 30 1.41 -5.13 3.83
C TYR A 30 0.56 -3.96 3.40
N VAL A 31 1.11 -2.75 3.56
CA VAL A 31 0.42 -1.51 3.25
C VAL A 31 1.06 -0.89 2.00
N ALA A 32 0.38 -0.98 0.88
CA ALA A 32 0.84 -0.38 -0.36
C ALA A 32 0.72 1.15 -0.30
N THR A 33 1.58 1.84 -1.04
CA THR A 33 1.38 3.24 -1.37
C THR A 33 0.70 3.29 -2.73
N ALA A 34 -0.56 3.69 -2.76
CA ALA A 34 -1.40 3.57 -3.95
C ALA A 34 -2.45 4.70 -3.95
N THR A 35 -2.23 5.71 -4.77
CA THR A 35 -3.13 6.87 -4.83
C THR A 35 -3.43 7.33 -6.26
N ARG A 36 -2.68 6.84 -7.26
CA ARG A 36 -2.78 7.36 -8.62
C ARG A 36 -4.06 6.89 -9.30
N CYS A 37 -4.93 7.85 -9.61
CA CYS A 37 -6.12 7.61 -10.41
C CYS A 37 -6.55 8.95 -11.01
N GLY A 38 -6.48 9.06 -12.33
CA GLY A 38 -6.95 10.25 -13.05
C GLY A 38 -6.04 11.47 -12.96
N GLY A 39 -4.78 11.32 -12.56
CA GLY A 39 -3.86 12.45 -12.47
C GLY A 39 -2.61 12.15 -11.67
N ASN A 40 -2.13 13.17 -10.96
CA ASN A 40 -0.94 13.04 -10.12
C ASN A 40 -1.23 12.25 -8.84
N PRO A 41 -0.22 11.62 -8.24
CA PRO A 41 -0.38 11.01 -6.91
C PRO A 41 -0.85 12.02 -5.88
N ASP A 42 -1.60 11.55 -4.90
CA ASP A 42 -2.06 12.37 -3.77
C ASP A 42 -1.02 12.30 -2.65
N GLU A 43 -0.26 13.37 -2.47
CA GLU A 43 0.85 13.38 -1.51
C GLU A 43 0.39 13.27 -0.06
N ILE A 44 -0.80 13.75 0.27
CA ILE A 44 -1.33 13.66 1.64
C ILE A 44 -1.70 12.21 1.95
N ILE A 45 -2.38 11.53 1.04
CA ILE A 45 -2.71 10.10 1.20
C ILE A 45 -1.43 9.25 1.20
N ARG A 46 -0.47 9.54 0.31
CA ARG A 46 0.81 8.83 0.28
C ARG A 46 1.51 8.92 1.63
N SER A 47 1.58 10.12 2.20
CA SER A 47 2.16 10.34 3.51
C SER A 47 1.45 9.52 4.59
N ALA A 48 0.12 9.46 4.55
CA ALA A 48 -0.66 8.65 5.48
C ALA A 48 -0.33 7.17 5.34
N GLN A 49 -0.35 6.65 4.11
CA GLN A 49 -0.05 5.24 3.85
C GLN A 49 1.35 4.85 4.33
N LYS A 50 2.33 5.72 4.10
CA LYS A 50 3.73 5.47 4.52
C LYS A 50 3.92 5.52 6.03
N SER A 51 3.02 6.16 6.76
CA SER A 51 3.12 6.26 8.22
C SER A 51 2.54 5.05 8.97
N ILE A 52 1.79 4.19 8.28
CA ILE A 52 1.08 3.07 8.90
C ILE A 52 1.98 1.87 9.21
N PRO A 53 2.94 1.47 8.35
CA PRO A 53 3.77 0.31 8.64
C PRO A 53 4.47 0.39 9.99
N ASN A 54 4.43 -0.72 10.71
CA ASN A 54 5.07 -0.88 12.01
C ASN A 54 5.52 -2.34 12.14
N PRO A 55 6.79 -2.65 11.83
CA PRO A 55 7.27 -4.04 11.82
C PRO A 55 7.10 -4.75 13.16
N SER A 56 7.15 -4.03 14.28
CA SER A 56 6.94 -4.65 15.60
C SER A 56 5.53 -5.21 15.78
N LEU A 57 4.57 -4.75 14.97
CA LEU A 57 3.20 -5.26 14.96
C LEU A 57 2.93 -6.16 13.74
N GLY A 58 3.96 -6.53 12.98
CA GLY A 58 3.81 -7.34 11.79
C GLY A 58 3.17 -6.59 10.62
N VAL A 59 3.30 -5.28 10.58
CA VAL A 59 2.75 -4.43 9.51
C VAL A 59 3.91 -3.82 8.73
N PHE A 60 4.00 -4.15 7.45
CA PHE A 60 5.13 -3.82 6.59
C PHE A 60 4.72 -2.95 5.43
N ALA A 61 5.68 -2.22 4.86
CA ALA A 61 5.43 -1.46 3.64
C ALA A 61 5.25 -2.40 2.46
N GLY A 62 4.17 -2.23 1.72
CA GLY A 62 3.99 -2.84 0.40
C GLY A 62 4.65 -1.98 -0.67
N PRO A 63 4.43 -2.29 -1.95
CA PRO A 63 5.03 -1.54 -3.03
C PRO A 63 4.39 -0.16 -3.20
N ASP A 64 5.15 0.75 -3.79
CA ASP A 64 4.66 2.06 -4.21
C ASP A 64 4.13 1.93 -5.64
N THR A 65 2.84 1.63 -5.78
CA THR A 65 2.22 1.41 -7.08
C THR A 65 2.00 2.70 -7.87
N ASP A 66 2.19 3.86 -7.24
CA ASP A 66 2.16 5.13 -7.97
C ASP A 66 3.33 5.27 -8.94
N ARG A 67 4.36 4.45 -8.78
CA ARG A 67 5.48 4.36 -9.75
C ARG A 67 5.05 3.77 -11.09
N ILE A 68 3.93 3.08 -11.15
CA ILE A 68 3.32 2.65 -12.40
C ILE A 68 2.65 3.88 -13.01
N THR A 69 3.31 4.48 -13.99
CA THR A 69 2.94 5.79 -14.52
C THR A 69 1.78 5.71 -15.52
N ALA A 70 1.35 6.88 -16.02
CA ALA A 70 0.23 6.99 -16.94
C ALA A 70 0.40 6.17 -18.21
N SER A 71 1.64 5.95 -18.69
CA SER A 71 1.91 5.15 -19.90
C SER A 71 1.51 3.68 -19.72
N ALA A 72 1.46 3.18 -18.49
CA ALA A 72 1.06 1.82 -18.17
C ALA A 72 -0.35 1.77 -17.54
N ARG A 73 -1.14 2.82 -17.70
CA ARG A 73 -2.54 2.90 -17.26
C ARG A 73 -3.40 3.33 -18.43
N SER A 74 -4.52 2.64 -18.66
CA SER A 74 -5.38 2.86 -19.85
C SER A 74 -6.15 4.18 -19.77
N ASP A 75 -6.51 4.62 -18.58
CA ASP A 75 -7.35 5.80 -18.32
C ASP A 75 -6.77 6.69 -17.21
N GLY A 76 -5.48 6.52 -16.92
CA GLY A 76 -4.84 7.21 -15.79
C GLY A 76 -5.08 6.56 -14.44
N CYS A 77 -5.91 5.51 -14.40
CA CYS A 77 -6.27 4.79 -13.17
C CYS A 77 -6.01 3.30 -13.32
N HIS A 78 -6.72 2.63 -14.22
CA HIS A 78 -6.63 1.19 -14.43
C HIS A 78 -5.37 0.82 -15.19
N MET A 79 -4.72 -0.26 -14.78
CA MET A 79 -3.47 -0.70 -15.37
C MET A 79 -3.70 -1.40 -16.71
N THR A 80 -2.82 -1.13 -17.67
CA THR A 80 -2.73 -1.92 -18.90
C THR A 80 -2.19 -3.30 -18.57
N HIS A 81 -2.14 -4.20 -19.56
CA HIS A 81 -1.50 -5.51 -19.39
C HIS A 81 -0.06 -5.36 -18.87
N GLN A 82 0.70 -4.44 -19.47
CA GLN A 82 2.08 -4.17 -19.03
C GLN A 82 2.13 -3.63 -17.61
N GLY A 83 1.22 -2.71 -17.25
CA GLY A 83 1.13 -2.17 -15.90
C GLY A 83 0.78 -3.25 -14.88
N THR A 84 -0.10 -4.18 -15.24
CA THR A 84 -0.44 -5.32 -14.40
C THR A 84 0.76 -6.22 -14.15
N GLN A 85 1.59 -6.45 -15.16
CA GLN A 85 2.83 -7.23 -15.01
C GLN A 85 3.81 -6.53 -14.08
N GLN A 86 3.97 -5.21 -14.21
CA GLN A 86 4.81 -4.44 -13.30
C GLN A 86 4.29 -4.53 -11.86
N HIS A 87 2.99 -4.41 -11.68
CA HIS A 87 2.35 -4.49 -10.37
C HIS A 87 2.62 -5.85 -9.71
N ALA A 88 2.42 -6.92 -10.47
CA ALA A 88 2.67 -8.28 -9.97
C ALA A 88 4.13 -8.45 -9.54
N LYS A 89 5.07 -7.94 -10.34
CA LYS A 89 6.49 -8.03 -10.01
C LYS A 89 6.83 -7.24 -8.75
N MET A 90 6.26 -6.06 -8.58
CA MET A 90 6.50 -5.24 -7.39
C MET A 90 6.07 -5.98 -6.12
N TRP A 91 4.89 -6.62 -6.12
CA TRP A 91 4.42 -7.43 -5.00
C TRP A 91 5.28 -8.67 -4.80
N ALA A 92 5.64 -9.36 -5.88
CA ALA A 92 6.48 -10.55 -5.79
C ALA A 92 7.83 -10.23 -5.15
N ASP A 93 8.46 -9.12 -5.52
CA ASP A 93 9.75 -8.70 -4.96
C ASP A 93 9.62 -8.40 -3.46
N ILE A 94 8.57 -7.70 -3.05
CA ILE A 94 8.31 -7.38 -1.63
C ILE A 94 8.10 -8.66 -0.82
N LEU A 95 7.25 -9.57 -1.31
CA LEU A 95 6.93 -10.80 -0.60
C LEU A 95 8.13 -11.74 -0.52
N ALA A 96 8.93 -11.83 -1.59
CA ALA A 96 10.14 -12.65 -1.59
C ALA A 96 11.15 -12.14 -0.55
N ALA A 97 11.36 -10.83 -0.46
CA ALA A 97 12.24 -10.23 0.54
C ALA A 97 11.74 -10.50 1.95
N SER A 98 10.41 -10.42 2.17
CA SER A 98 9.79 -10.72 3.45
C SER A 98 10.00 -12.17 3.87
N MET A 99 9.81 -13.11 2.94
CA MET A 99 10.03 -14.53 3.21
C MET A 99 11.48 -14.83 3.61
N THR A 100 12.42 -14.15 2.98
CA THR A 100 13.83 -14.29 3.31
C THR A 100 14.12 -13.81 4.74
N ARG A 101 13.50 -12.69 5.15
CA ARG A 101 13.68 -12.15 6.49
C ARG A 101 13.08 -13.02 7.59
N GLN A 102 12.08 -13.84 7.27
CA GLN A 102 11.41 -14.71 8.24
C GLN A 102 12.14 -16.03 8.48
N ARG A 103 13.18 -16.29 7.71
CA ARG A 103 14.05 -17.47 7.92
C ARG A 103 15.17 -17.16 8.98
#